data_0ffade1ddedf07bddf21a90de4e48466
#
_entry.id   0ffade1ddedf07bddf21a90de4e48466
#
_cell.length_a   1.000
_cell.length_b   1.000
_cell.length_c   1.000
_cell.angle_alpha   90.00
_cell.angle_beta   90.00
_cell.angle_gamma   90.00
#
_symmetry.space_group_name_H-M   'P 1'
#
loop_
_entity.id
_entity.type
_entity.pdbx_description
1 polymer ?
#
loop_
_entity_poly.entity_id
_entity_poly.type
_entity_poly.pdbx_seq_one_letter_code
_entity_poly.pdbx_strand_id
1 'polypeptide(L)'
;LVQDNKEHYYIYAQTMNGHTQYGLVVGACVEDYMSGAIKKHELTRRDKEEDRMKHVRINNANIEPVFFAYPDNTELDAIIKQETSVSPEYDFVAPDGFGHHFWVIDNDKTIARITELFAQIPNLYIADGHHRTAAAALVGNEKARQNPNHRGDEEYNYFLAVCFPASQLQIIDYNRVVKDLNGLTPHEFLEKLKYHFQYVPKIQFFFGNR
;
A
#
# COMPACT_ATOMS: atom_id res chain seq x y z
N LEU A 1 7.32 -12.81 17.95
CA LEU A 1 7.01 -13.09 16.54
C LEU A 1 6.77 -14.58 16.40
N VAL A 2 5.68 -14.93 15.74
CA VAL A 2 5.33 -16.31 15.38
C VAL A 2 5.52 -16.43 13.88
N GLN A 3 6.14 -17.51 13.44
CA GLN A 3 6.27 -17.85 12.02
C GLN A 3 5.36 -19.02 11.73
N ASP A 4 4.54 -18.92 10.69
CA ASP A 4 3.67 -20.01 10.24
C ASP A 4 4.49 -21.18 9.69
N ASN A 5 3.95 -22.40 9.79
CA ASN A 5 4.69 -23.62 9.38
C ASN A 5 4.74 -23.79 7.86
N LYS A 6 3.90 -23.08 7.12
CA LYS A 6 3.82 -23.10 5.64
C LYS A 6 3.47 -21.70 5.12
N GLU A 7 3.57 -21.52 3.82
CA GLU A 7 3.16 -20.28 3.15
C GLU A 7 1.64 -20.11 3.19
N HIS A 8 1.20 -18.92 3.56
CA HIS A 8 -0.21 -18.51 3.61
C HIS A 8 -0.39 -17.19 2.86
N TYR A 9 -1.61 -16.95 2.39
CA TYR A 9 -2.10 -15.59 2.18
C TYR A 9 -2.88 -15.13 3.40
N TYR A 10 -3.00 -13.81 3.53
CA TYR A 10 -3.79 -13.23 4.60
C TYR A 10 -4.71 -12.16 4.02
N ILE A 11 -5.85 -11.94 4.69
CA ILE A 11 -6.71 -10.81 4.40
C ILE A 11 -6.55 -9.80 5.52
N TYR A 12 -6.27 -8.56 5.17
CA TYR A 12 -6.29 -7.42 6.06
C TYR A 12 -7.44 -6.50 5.70
N ALA A 13 -8.29 -6.18 6.67
CA ALA A 13 -9.32 -5.18 6.47
C ALA A 13 -9.10 -3.98 7.38
N GLN A 14 -9.30 -2.78 6.82
CA GLN A 14 -9.24 -1.54 7.54
C GLN A 14 -10.57 -0.81 7.43
N THR A 15 -11.11 -0.38 8.57
CA THR A 15 -12.35 0.39 8.65
C THR A 15 -12.04 1.82 9.07
N MET A 16 -12.40 2.78 8.23
CA MET A 16 -12.24 4.21 8.47
C MET A 16 -13.54 4.94 8.11
N ASN A 17 -14.08 5.72 9.04
CA ASN A 17 -15.30 6.50 8.82
C ASN A 17 -16.50 5.69 8.28
N GLY A 18 -16.65 4.45 8.74
CA GLY A 18 -17.71 3.54 8.30
C GLY A 18 -17.49 2.86 6.94
N HIS A 19 -16.36 3.11 6.30
CA HIS A 19 -15.94 2.41 5.09
C HIS A 19 -14.89 1.35 5.43
N THR A 20 -15.12 0.11 5.01
CA THR A 20 -14.18 -0.99 5.18
C THR A 20 -13.62 -1.41 3.84
N GLN A 21 -12.31 -1.50 3.73
CA GLN A 21 -11.58 -2.01 2.57
C GLN A 21 -10.86 -3.30 2.94
N TYR A 22 -10.88 -4.29 2.04
CA TYR A 22 -10.29 -5.60 2.23
C TYR A 22 -9.13 -5.79 1.25
N GLY A 23 -7.96 -6.09 1.75
CA GLY A 23 -6.76 -6.32 0.94
C GLY A 23 -6.13 -7.68 1.21
N LEU A 24 -5.53 -8.26 0.17
CA LEU A 24 -4.72 -9.47 0.28
C LEU A 24 -3.28 -9.10 0.65
N VAL A 25 -2.77 -9.70 1.72
CA VAL A 25 -1.39 -9.54 2.17
C VAL A 25 -0.56 -10.63 1.50
N VAL A 26 0.47 -10.20 0.79
CA VAL A 26 1.28 -11.06 -0.08
C VAL A 26 2.76 -10.69 -0.03
N GLY A 27 3.61 -11.61 -0.46
CA GLY A 27 4.97 -11.33 -0.88
C GLY A 27 4.97 -10.90 -2.34
N ALA A 28 5.14 -9.60 -2.62
CA ALA A 28 5.25 -9.10 -3.99
C ALA A 28 6.67 -9.30 -4.55
N CYS A 29 6.76 -9.72 -5.82
CA CYS A 29 8.05 -10.04 -6.42
C CYS A 29 8.85 -8.77 -6.78
N VAL A 30 10.14 -8.79 -6.45
CA VAL A 30 11.10 -7.73 -6.82
C VAL A 30 11.18 -7.58 -8.34
N GLU A 31 11.14 -8.68 -9.08
CA GLU A 31 11.19 -8.66 -10.55
C GLU A 31 9.99 -7.95 -11.17
N ASP A 32 8.80 -8.08 -10.59
CA ASP A 32 7.60 -7.37 -11.05
C ASP A 32 7.74 -5.85 -10.93
N TYR A 33 8.47 -5.38 -9.91
CA TYR A 33 8.82 -3.97 -9.81
C TYR A 33 9.88 -3.56 -10.82
N MET A 34 10.91 -4.38 -11.03
CA MET A 34 12.01 -4.09 -11.94
C MET A 34 11.58 -4.12 -13.41
N SER A 35 10.72 -5.07 -13.78
CA SER A 35 10.15 -5.19 -15.14
C SER A 35 9.07 -4.16 -15.45
N GLY A 36 8.51 -3.51 -14.42
CA GLY A 36 7.44 -2.53 -14.56
C GLY A 36 6.02 -3.13 -14.62
N ALA A 37 5.84 -4.39 -14.21
CA ALA A 37 4.52 -4.95 -13.94
C ALA A 37 3.85 -4.22 -12.76
N ILE A 38 4.65 -3.80 -11.78
CA ILE A 38 4.20 -2.88 -10.72
C ILE A 38 4.37 -1.44 -11.21
N LYS A 39 3.26 -0.74 -11.44
CA LYS A 39 3.22 0.61 -12.00
C LYS A 39 3.45 1.68 -10.96
N LYS A 40 4.29 2.65 -11.31
CA LYS A 40 4.64 3.83 -10.51
C LYS A 40 3.98 5.07 -11.08
N HIS A 41 3.57 6.00 -10.22
CA HIS A 41 3.05 7.31 -10.64
C HIS A 41 3.81 8.47 -9.97
N GLU A 42 4.79 8.16 -9.11
CA GLU A 42 5.62 9.15 -8.42
C GLU A 42 7.09 8.81 -8.63
N LEU A 43 7.92 9.86 -8.81
CA LEU A 43 9.37 9.73 -8.81
C LEU A 43 9.87 9.71 -7.37
N THR A 44 10.70 8.72 -7.08
CA THR A 44 11.31 8.59 -5.77
C THR A 44 12.54 9.50 -5.62
N ARG A 45 12.73 10.05 -4.42
CA ARG A 45 13.89 10.87 -4.09
C ARG A 45 15.01 9.99 -3.58
N ARG A 46 16.21 10.15 -4.13
CA ARG A 46 17.39 9.34 -3.80
C ARG A 46 17.74 9.35 -2.31
N ASP A 47 17.65 10.51 -1.65
CA ASP A 47 17.92 10.64 -0.21
C ASP A 47 16.95 9.79 0.64
N LYS A 48 15.68 9.73 0.24
CA LYS A 48 14.66 8.91 0.90
C LYS A 48 14.80 7.42 0.59
N GLU A 49 15.19 7.07 -0.64
CA GLU A 49 15.49 5.68 -1.01
C GLU A 49 16.66 5.14 -0.17
N GLU A 50 17.78 5.86 -0.09
CA GLU A 50 18.95 5.44 0.68
C GLU A 50 18.63 5.24 2.16
N ASP A 51 17.84 6.13 2.77
CA ASP A 51 17.38 5.97 4.16
C ASP A 51 16.58 4.66 4.34
N ARG A 52 15.62 4.39 3.44
CA ARG A 52 14.83 3.17 3.49
C ARG A 52 15.64 1.91 3.14
N MET A 53 16.54 1.97 2.18
CA MET A 53 17.47 0.87 1.85
C MET A 53 18.35 0.51 3.05
N LYS A 54 18.89 1.52 3.74
CA LYS A 54 19.66 1.31 4.98
C LYS A 54 18.81 0.58 6.03
N HIS A 55 17.56 0.98 6.20
CA HIS A 55 16.64 0.34 7.13
C HIS A 55 16.41 -1.14 6.79
N VAL A 56 16.13 -1.46 5.52
CA VAL A 56 15.96 -2.84 5.05
C VAL A 56 17.24 -3.66 5.22
N ARG A 57 18.40 -3.10 4.90
CA ARG A 57 19.72 -3.80 5.05
C ARG A 57 20.03 -4.13 6.50
N ILE A 58 19.82 -3.18 7.43
CA ILE A 58 20.16 -3.35 8.86
C ILE A 58 19.22 -4.38 9.51
N ASN A 59 17.93 -4.27 9.26
CA ASN A 59 16.94 -5.17 9.87
C ASN A 59 16.84 -6.51 9.16
N ASN A 60 17.36 -6.62 7.94
CA ASN A 60 17.20 -7.78 7.06
C ASN A 60 15.74 -8.19 6.88
N ALA A 61 14.83 -7.23 6.85
CA ALA A 61 13.39 -7.43 6.80
C ALA A 61 12.67 -6.23 6.17
N ASN A 62 11.53 -6.51 5.55
CA ASN A 62 10.55 -5.51 5.15
C ASN A 62 9.53 -5.35 6.28
N ILE A 63 9.66 -4.30 7.09
CA ILE A 63 8.86 -4.12 8.33
C ILE A 63 7.49 -3.52 8.03
N GLU A 64 7.42 -2.59 7.08
CA GLU A 64 6.19 -1.90 6.71
C GLU A 64 5.66 -2.40 5.37
N PRO A 65 4.39 -2.83 5.28
CA PRO A 65 3.82 -3.23 4.01
C PRO A 65 3.71 -2.05 3.05
N VAL A 66 3.81 -2.32 1.76
CA VAL A 66 3.45 -1.37 0.71
C VAL A 66 2.00 -1.58 0.31
N PHE A 67 1.39 -0.54 -0.24
CA PHE A 67 -0.02 -0.51 -0.56
C PHE A 67 -0.23 -0.48 -2.07
N PHE A 68 -0.82 -1.55 -2.61
CA PHE A 68 -1.08 -1.70 -4.03
C PHE A 68 -2.57 -1.72 -4.34
N ALA A 69 -2.91 -1.21 -5.52
CA ALA A 69 -4.20 -1.39 -6.15
C ALA A 69 -4.11 -2.40 -7.28
N TYR A 70 -5.16 -3.19 -7.49
CA TYR A 70 -5.34 -4.03 -8.67
C TYR A 70 -6.71 -3.80 -9.31
N PRO A 71 -6.87 -4.04 -10.62
CA PRO A 71 -8.18 -3.99 -11.28
C PRO A 71 -9.14 -4.99 -10.66
N ASP A 72 -10.37 -4.58 -10.42
CA ASP A 72 -11.39 -5.41 -9.78
C ASP A 72 -11.51 -6.79 -10.45
N ASN A 73 -11.68 -7.82 -9.62
CA ASN A 73 -11.86 -9.20 -10.05
C ASN A 73 -12.95 -9.85 -9.20
N THR A 74 -14.07 -10.16 -9.83
CA THR A 74 -15.26 -10.68 -9.15
C THR A 74 -15.02 -12.02 -8.43
N GLU A 75 -14.11 -12.84 -8.92
CA GLU A 75 -13.79 -14.12 -8.28
C GLU A 75 -12.89 -13.92 -7.04
N LEU A 76 -11.92 -13.01 -7.09
CA LEU A 76 -11.15 -12.61 -5.91
C LEU A 76 -12.06 -12.00 -4.84
N ASP A 77 -13.01 -11.14 -5.25
CA ASP A 77 -13.99 -10.55 -4.32
C ASP A 77 -14.86 -11.62 -3.66
N ALA A 78 -15.28 -12.65 -4.42
CA ALA A 78 -16.05 -13.76 -3.89
C ALA A 78 -15.23 -14.60 -2.89
N ILE A 79 -13.96 -14.87 -3.18
CA ILE A 79 -13.04 -15.57 -2.27
C ILE A 79 -12.86 -14.76 -0.99
N ILE A 80 -12.52 -13.47 -1.08
CA ILE A 80 -12.33 -12.59 0.07
C ILE A 80 -13.60 -12.58 0.94
N LYS A 81 -14.77 -12.43 0.32
CA LYS A 81 -16.05 -12.45 1.03
C LYS A 81 -16.32 -13.77 1.75
N GLN A 82 -15.94 -14.88 1.13
CA GLN A 82 -16.09 -16.20 1.74
C GLN A 82 -15.14 -16.36 2.94
N GLU A 83 -13.85 -16.07 2.77
CA GLU A 83 -12.84 -16.21 3.82
C GLU A 83 -13.10 -15.26 5.00
N THR A 84 -13.69 -14.09 4.77
CA THR A 84 -14.05 -13.13 5.83
C THR A 84 -15.43 -13.37 6.45
N SER A 85 -16.12 -14.44 6.07
CA SER A 85 -17.43 -14.82 6.69
C SER A 85 -17.31 -15.41 8.10
N VAL A 86 -16.08 -15.75 8.51
CA VAL A 86 -15.75 -16.25 9.85
C VAL A 86 -15.11 -15.14 10.69
N SER A 87 -15.01 -15.37 12.00
CA SER A 87 -14.33 -14.43 12.91
C SER A 87 -12.87 -14.25 12.50
N PRO A 88 -12.34 -13.02 12.50
CA PRO A 88 -10.94 -12.77 12.21
C PRO A 88 -10.03 -13.29 13.33
N GLU A 89 -8.77 -13.56 13.00
CA GLU A 89 -7.71 -13.90 13.97
C GLU A 89 -7.37 -12.70 14.86
N TYR A 90 -7.37 -11.49 14.28
CA TYR A 90 -7.21 -10.23 15.00
C TYR A 90 -8.35 -9.28 14.64
N ASP A 91 -8.93 -8.66 15.67
CA ASP A 91 -10.03 -7.71 15.58
C ASP A 91 -9.87 -6.66 16.67
N PHE A 92 -9.53 -5.43 16.29
CA PHE A 92 -9.34 -4.35 17.23
C PHE A 92 -9.56 -2.97 16.59
N VAL A 93 -9.81 -2.00 17.45
CA VAL A 93 -9.85 -0.58 17.07
C VAL A 93 -8.61 0.11 17.63
N ALA A 94 -7.83 0.76 16.78
CA ALA A 94 -6.64 1.49 17.18
C ALA A 94 -7.00 2.83 17.87
N PRO A 95 -6.04 3.46 18.59
CA PRO A 95 -6.30 4.73 19.29
C PRO A 95 -6.75 5.89 18.39
N ASP A 96 -6.46 5.83 17.10
CA ASP A 96 -6.92 6.78 16.06
C ASP A 96 -8.37 6.55 15.61
N GLY A 97 -9.03 5.50 16.14
CA GLY A 97 -10.41 5.14 15.83
C GLY A 97 -10.57 4.24 14.60
N PHE A 98 -9.47 3.78 14.00
CA PHE A 98 -9.54 2.88 12.85
C PHE A 98 -9.69 1.43 13.32
N GLY A 99 -10.58 0.68 12.65
CA GLY A 99 -10.76 -0.74 12.84
C GLY A 99 -9.76 -1.53 12.02
N HIS A 100 -9.21 -2.59 12.61
CA HIS A 100 -8.25 -3.47 11.97
C HIS A 100 -8.70 -4.92 12.16
N HIS A 101 -8.79 -5.66 11.06
CA HIS A 101 -9.21 -7.05 11.07
C HIS A 101 -8.24 -7.88 10.22
N PHE A 102 -7.98 -9.12 10.63
CA PHE A 102 -6.99 -9.95 9.96
C PHE A 102 -7.43 -11.42 9.96
N TRP A 103 -7.38 -12.06 8.79
CA TRP A 103 -7.69 -13.47 8.59
C TRP A 103 -6.53 -14.20 7.96
N VAL A 104 -6.36 -15.48 8.31
CA VAL A 104 -5.39 -16.37 7.70
C VAL A 104 -6.08 -17.23 6.64
N ILE A 105 -5.56 -17.28 5.44
CA ILE A 105 -6.01 -18.20 4.38
C ILE A 105 -5.04 -19.38 4.38
N ASP A 106 -5.48 -20.50 4.92
CA ASP A 106 -4.66 -21.72 5.09
C ASP A 106 -5.06 -22.87 4.15
N ASN A 107 -6.18 -22.73 3.43
CA ASN A 107 -6.66 -23.73 2.49
C ASN A 107 -5.85 -23.72 1.20
N ASP A 108 -5.15 -24.82 0.91
CA ASP A 108 -4.24 -24.94 -0.23
C ASP A 108 -4.93 -24.71 -1.59
N LYS A 109 -6.22 -25.08 -1.72
CA LYS A 109 -7.00 -24.83 -2.97
C LYS A 109 -7.31 -23.35 -3.13
N THR A 110 -7.68 -22.67 -2.05
CA THR A 110 -7.92 -21.21 -2.03
C THR A 110 -6.63 -20.48 -2.36
N ILE A 111 -5.49 -20.87 -1.74
CA ILE A 111 -4.18 -20.29 -2.01
C ILE A 111 -3.80 -20.45 -3.49
N ALA A 112 -3.89 -21.67 -4.04
CA ALA A 112 -3.60 -21.94 -5.44
C ALA A 112 -4.49 -21.10 -6.37
N ARG A 113 -5.79 -20.97 -6.06
CA ARG A 113 -6.71 -20.20 -6.88
C ARG A 113 -6.42 -18.70 -6.85
N ILE A 114 -6.10 -18.13 -5.70
CA ILE A 114 -5.66 -16.73 -5.57
C ILE A 114 -4.41 -16.49 -6.42
N THR A 115 -3.43 -17.38 -6.35
CA THR A 115 -2.18 -17.31 -7.15
C THR A 115 -2.48 -17.30 -8.64
N GLU A 116 -3.34 -18.21 -9.14
CA GLU A 116 -3.77 -18.25 -10.53
C GLU A 116 -4.47 -16.97 -10.99
N LEU A 117 -5.33 -16.40 -10.15
CA LEU A 117 -6.06 -15.18 -10.47
C LEU A 117 -5.13 -13.96 -10.51
N PHE A 118 -4.18 -13.85 -9.57
CA PHE A 118 -3.17 -12.79 -9.59
C PHE A 118 -2.25 -12.90 -10.80
N ALA A 119 -1.88 -14.11 -11.24
CA ALA A 119 -1.09 -14.32 -12.45
C ALA A 119 -1.78 -13.81 -13.73
N GLN A 120 -3.10 -13.63 -13.71
CA GLN A 120 -3.88 -13.07 -14.84
C GLN A 120 -3.99 -11.53 -14.76
N ILE A 121 -3.64 -10.92 -13.63
CA ILE A 121 -3.66 -9.47 -13.47
C ILE A 121 -2.41 -8.89 -14.14
N PRO A 122 -2.56 -8.09 -15.21
CA PRO A 122 -1.40 -7.66 -16.00
C PRO A 122 -0.51 -6.66 -15.26
N ASN A 123 -1.07 -5.88 -14.34
CA ASN A 123 -0.33 -4.85 -13.61
C ASN A 123 -0.93 -4.63 -12.22
N LEU A 124 -0.05 -4.37 -11.27
CA LEU A 124 -0.37 -3.77 -9.98
C LEU A 124 0.01 -2.29 -10.01
N TYR A 125 -0.63 -1.48 -9.19
CA TYR A 125 -0.40 -0.03 -9.13
C TYR A 125 -0.04 0.37 -7.70
N ILE A 126 1.07 1.07 -7.52
CA ILE A 126 1.44 1.57 -6.19
C ILE A 126 0.44 2.65 -5.79
N ALA A 127 -0.34 2.42 -4.75
CA ALA A 127 -1.22 3.42 -4.17
C ALA A 127 -0.48 4.25 -3.11
N ASP A 128 0.33 3.59 -2.26
CA ASP A 128 1.23 4.23 -1.30
C ASP A 128 2.50 3.41 -1.09
N GLY A 129 3.60 4.07 -0.71
CA GLY A 129 4.86 3.42 -0.38
C GLY A 129 5.86 3.32 -1.52
N HIS A 130 5.90 4.28 -2.45
CA HIS A 130 6.86 4.30 -3.57
C HIS A 130 8.31 4.15 -3.11
N HIS A 131 8.73 4.88 -2.06
CA HIS A 131 10.09 4.78 -1.52
C HIS A 131 10.37 3.43 -0.85
N ARG A 132 9.37 2.85 -0.16
CA ARG A 132 9.47 1.51 0.46
C ARG A 132 9.59 0.42 -0.61
N THR A 133 8.75 0.49 -1.64
CA THR A 133 8.80 -0.45 -2.77
C THR A 133 10.14 -0.38 -3.49
N ALA A 134 10.62 0.83 -3.81
CA ALA A 134 11.92 1.03 -4.45
C ALA A 134 13.05 0.48 -3.58
N ALA A 135 13.07 0.80 -2.28
CA ALA A 135 14.11 0.34 -1.37
C ALA A 135 14.15 -1.19 -1.24
N ALA A 136 12.99 -1.84 -1.11
CA ALA A 136 12.88 -3.28 -1.04
C ALA A 136 13.40 -3.95 -2.32
N ALA A 137 12.98 -3.46 -3.48
CA ALA A 137 13.41 -3.98 -4.76
C ALA A 137 14.92 -3.79 -5.02
N LEU A 138 15.47 -2.62 -4.70
CA LEU A 138 16.88 -2.33 -4.88
C LEU A 138 17.76 -3.20 -3.96
N VAL A 139 17.38 -3.34 -2.67
CA VAL A 139 18.11 -4.19 -1.73
C VAL A 139 17.99 -5.68 -2.10
N GLY A 140 16.81 -6.14 -2.54
CA GLY A 140 16.63 -7.50 -3.05
C GLY A 140 17.56 -7.79 -4.22
N ASN A 141 17.62 -6.88 -5.19
CA ASN A 141 18.51 -6.99 -6.35
C ASN A 141 20.01 -6.93 -5.95
N GLU A 142 20.39 -6.12 -4.97
CA GLU A 142 21.76 -6.14 -4.43
C GLU A 142 22.13 -7.51 -3.84
N LYS A 143 21.23 -8.09 -3.02
CA LYS A 143 21.44 -9.40 -2.41
C LYS A 143 21.50 -10.52 -3.44
N ALA A 144 20.65 -10.49 -4.46
CA ALA A 144 20.68 -11.43 -5.56
C ALA A 144 22.03 -11.41 -6.27
N ARG A 145 22.57 -10.24 -6.59
CA ARG A 145 23.87 -10.06 -7.23
C ARG A 145 25.06 -10.50 -6.35
N GLN A 146 24.92 -10.41 -5.04
CA GLN A 146 25.97 -10.82 -4.08
C GLN A 146 25.92 -12.30 -3.75
N ASN A 147 24.82 -13.00 -4.06
CA ASN A 147 24.66 -14.42 -3.78
C ASN A 147 25.10 -15.27 -4.99
N PRO A 148 26.26 -15.93 -4.94
CA PRO A 148 26.71 -16.80 -6.04
C PRO A 148 25.83 -18.03 -6.27
N ASN A 149 24.98 -18.36 -5.28
CA ASN A 149 24.04 -19.49 -5.34
C ASN A 149 22.59 -19.02 -5.51
N HIS A 150 22.37 -17.82 -6.04
CA HIS A 150 21.04 -17.28 -6.28
C HIS A 150 20.22 -18.19 -7.21
N ARG A 151 18.99 -18.53 -6.78
CA ARG A 151 18.06 -19.41 -7.50
C ARG A 151 16.77 -18.73 -7.91
N GLY A 152 16.43 -17.61 -7.24
CA GLY A 152 15.21 -16.85 -7.47
C GLY A 152 14.08 -17.13 -6.47
N ASP A 153 14.24 -18.11 -5.59
CA ASP A 153 13.26 -18.48 -4.54
C ASP A 153 13.63 -17.95 -3.15
N GLU A 154 14.71 -17.16 -3.03
CA GLU A 154 15.13 -16.61 -1.76
C GLU A 154 14.20 -15.47 -1.31
N GLU A 155 14.00 -15.32 0.01
CA GLU A 155 13.14 -14.35 0.68
C GLU A 155 13.37 -12.89 0.24
N TYR A 156 14.60 -12.54 -0.09
CA TYR A 156 14.92 -11.17 -0.55
C TYR A 156 14.38 -10.84 -1.96
N ASN A 157 13.85 -11.84 -2.68
CA ASN A 157 13.17 -11.62 -3.96
C ASN A 157 11.73 -11.16 -3.78
N TYR A 158 11.25 -11.09 -2.53
CA TYR A 158 9.89 -10.71 -2.21
C TYR A 158 9.87 -9.59 -1.16
N PHE A 159 8.82 -8.78 -1.16
CA PHE A 159 8.59 -7.77 -0.16
C PHE A 159 7.10 -7.70 0.23
N LEU A 160 6.86 -7.34 1.47
CA LEU A 160 5.52 -7.31 2.05
C LEU A 160 4.64 -6.26 1.37
N ALA A 161 3.51 -6.69 0.84
CA ALA A 161 2.51 -5.82 0.21
C ALA A 161 1.09 -6.17 0.67
N VAL A 162 0.21 -5.17 0.66
CA VAL A 162 -1.24 -5.36 0.76
C VAL A 162 -1.87 -4.87 -0.52
N CYS A 163 -2.58 -5.75 -1.21
CA CYS A 163 -3.21 -5.51 -2.50
C CYS A 163 -4.71 -5.35 -2.34
N PHE A 164 -5.26 -4.19 -2.72
CA PHE A 164 -6.69 -3.90 -2.65
C PHE A 164 -7.32 -3.79 -4.04
N PRO A 165 -8.55 -4.24 -4.23
CA PRO A 165 -9.29 -3.95 -5.47
C PRO A 165 -9.52 -2.45 -5.61
N ALA A 166 -9.38 -1.91 -6.81
CA ALA A 166 -9.41 -0.47 -7.06
C ALA A 166 -10.73 0.18 -6.61
N SER A 167 -11.85 -0.52 -6.73
CA SER A 167 -13.18 -0.02 -6.33
C SER A 167 -13.34 0.19 -4.82
N GLN A 168 -12.54 -0.46 -3.98
CA GLN A 168 -12.60 -0.30 -2.52
C GLN A 168 -11.75 0.85 -2.01
N LEU A 169 -10.86 1.40 -2.85
CA LEU A 169 -9.99 2.50 -2.48
C LEU A 169 -10.73 3.84 -2.52
N GLN A 170 -10.40 4.68 -1.55
CA GLN A 170 -10.89 6.06 -1.50
C GLN A 170 -9.75 7.03 -1.78
N ILE A 171 -9.98 7.94 -2.72
CA ILE A 171 -9.09 9.09 -2.92
C ILE A 171 -9.57 10.19 -1.97
N ILE A 172 -8.73 10.49 -1.00
CA ILE A 172 -8.99 11.57 -0.03
C ILE A 172 -8.17 12.79 -0.38
N ASP A 173 -8.68 13.97 -0.01
CA ASP A 173 -8.01 15.23 -0.27
C ASP A 173 -6.67 15.31 0.46
N TYR A 174 -5.63 15.71 -0.26
CA TYR A 174 -4.35 16.04 0.33
C TYR A 174 -4.31 17.51 0.71
N ASN A 175 -4.92 17.84 1.84
CA ASN A 175 -5.08 19.21 2.32
C ASN A 175 -3.73 19.86 2.66
N ARG A 176 -3.60 21.15 2.35
CA ARG A 176 -2.48 22.00 2.75
C ARG A 176 -2.94 22.94 3.84
N VAL A 177 -2.19 22.95 4.93
CA VAL A 177 -2.42 23.89 6.04
C VAL A 177 -1.45 25.06 5.90
N VAL A 178 -1.99 26.25 5.83
CA VAL A 178 -1.22 27.49 5.82
C VAL A 178 -1.15 28.02 7.23
N LYS A 179 0.07 28.26 7.74
CA LYS A 179 0.30 28.66 9.12
C LYS A 179 -0.27 30.06 9.41
N ASP A 180 -0.09 30.98 8.48
CA ASP A 180 -0.60 32.33 8.51
C ASP A 180 -0.83 32.83 7.08
N LEU A 181 -1.57 33.92 6.92
CA LEU A 181 -1.89 34.52 5.64
C LEU A 181 -0.94 35.67 5.26
N ASN A 182 0.20 35.80 5.94
CA ASN A 182 1.19 36.85 5.72
C ASN A 182 0.59 38.27 5.72
N GLY A 183 -0.23 38.56 6.73
CA GLY A 183 -0.91 39.83 6.89
C GLY A 183 -2.13 40.09 6.00
N LEU A 184 -2.49 39.13 5.15
CA LEU A 184 -3.67 39.21 4.31
C LEU A 184 -4.94 38.78 5.08
N THR A 185 -6.07 39.41 4.73
CA THR A 185 -7.38 38.84 5.10
C THR A 185 -7.64 37.55 4.30
N PRO A 186 -8.54 36.66 4.77
CA PRO A 186 -8.95 35.46 4.01
C PRO A 186 -9.42 35.79 2.58
N HIS A 187 -10.16 36.89 2.43
CA HIS A 187 -10.63 37.33 1.10
C HIS A 187 -9.49 37.73 0.18
N GLU A 188 -8.56 38.56 0.62
CA GLU A 188 -7.39 38.98 -0.17
C GLU A 188 -6.49 37.79 -0.54
N PHE A 189 -6.34 36.85 0.37
CA PHE A 189 -5.60 35.61 0.11
C PHE A 189 -6.27 34.80 -1.02
N LEU A 190 -7.58 34.62 -0.98
CA LEU A 190 -8.33 33.92 -2.02
C LEU A 190 -8.27 34.63 -3.39
N GLU A 191 -8.36 35.95 -3.41
CA GLU A 191 -8.22 36.71 -4.64
C GLU A 191 -6.82 36.57 -5.26
N LYS A 192 -5.75 36.58 -4.44
CA LYS A 192 -4.39 36.29 -4.93
C LYS A 192 -4.24 34.86 -5.44
N LEU A 193 -4.85 33.86 -4.80
CA LEU A 193 -4.83 32.48 -5.29
C LEU A 193 -5.50 32.36 -6.66
N LYS A 194 -6.63 33.02 -6.88
CA LYS A 194 -7.33 33.02 -8.19
C LYS A 194 -6.47 33.56 -9.32
N TYR A 195 -5.57 34.49 -9.04
CA TYR A 195 -4.64 35.03 -10.05
C TYR A 195 -3.60 33.99 -10.50
N HIS A 196 -3.17 33.09 -9.62
CA HIS A 196 -2.12 32.10 -9.92
C HIS A 196 -2.65 30.72 -10.25
N PHE A 197 -3.89 30.40 -9.89
CA PHE A 197 -4.47 29.06 -10.03
C PHE A 197 -5.87 29.16 -10.65
N GLN A 198 -6.18 28.20 -11.53
CA GLN A 198 -7.55 28.04 -11.99
C GLN A 198 -8.44 27.63 -10.81
N TYR A 199 -9.34 28.52 -10.42
CA TYR A 199 -10.27 28.28 -9.31
C TYR A 199 -11.36 27.29 -9.75
N VAL A 200 -11.41 26.14 -9.10
CA VAL A 200 -12.52 25.19 -9.21
C VAL A 200 -13.47 25.41 -8.02
N PRO A 201 -14.75 25.77 -8.23
CA PRO A 201 -15.67 26.17 -7.16
C PRO A 201 -15.98 25.10 -6.07
N LYS A 202 -15.39 23.88 -6.19
CA LYS A 202 -15.57 22.77 -5.24
C LYS A 202 -14.59 22.79 -4.05
N ILE A 203 -13.66 23.74 -3.98
CA ILE A 203 -12.72 23.82 -2.85
C ILE A 203 -13.41 24.53 -1.70
N GLN A 204 -13.71 23.80 -0.64
CA GLN A 204 -14.15 24.38 0.63
C GLN A 204 -12.93 24.78 1.47
N PHE A 205 -12.81 26.06 1.78
CA PHE A 205 -11.81 26.55 2.72
C PHE A 205 -12.41 26.60 4.13
N PHE A 206 -11.83 25.86 5.06
CA PHE A 206 -12.16 25.96 6.46
C PHE A 206 -11.13 26.86 7.15
N PHE A 207 -11.56 28.02 7.59
CA PHE A 207 -10.76 28.87 8.47
C PHE A 207 -11.10 28.46 9.92
N GLY A 208 -10.19 27.73 10.56
CA GLY A 208 -10.38 27.40 11.98
C GLY A 208 -10.35 28.64 12.83
N ASN A 209 -11.38 28.82 13.68
CA ASN A 209 -11.30 29.76 14.78
C ASN A 209 -10.29 29.24 15.81
N ARG A 210 -9.36 30.08 16.23
CA ARG A 210 -8.48 29.85 17.39
C ARG A 210 -9.26 29.95 18.66
#